data_13a7b320213d11802201d93845d066d6
#
_entry.id   13a7b320213d11802201d93845d066d6
#
_cell.length_a   1.000
_cell.length_b   1.000
_cell.length_c   1.000
_cell.angle_alpha   90.00
_cell.angle_beta   90.00
_cell.angle_gamma   90.00
#
_symmetry.space_group_name_H-M   'P 1'
#
loop_
_entity.id
_entity.type
_entity.pdbx_description
1 polymer ?
#
loop_
_entity_poly.entity_id
_entity_poly.type
_entity_poly.pdbx_seq_one_letter_code
_entity_poly.pdbx_strand_id
1 'polypeptide(L)'
;MMDGILGQYSESAERGLVGAVLAGSDMAADLLAALEPRMFFSARHQTIWSDASKILASGVRPDIVQVIDSLGRAGNLGAITGAYLMELADEHVSDSGLDGCVKLVRDYSIIRSASIEANKIAGMAKDGAEAESIVSEYLRVASELSAEAEGKIRKAETPNAVLSEILTNTEPPRLLTGFDFIDSFTRIVAENFIVIGARPAAGKTSLALGIAIEASKQGKRVLYNCLEMSTVEMTESMISHETQIPLSKVIYRRLTRDEMEKARIAVQAGANIVFSPQKTIPELVAKCRSMKANGGIDLVITDFIQKMNDPKQENRTQEIGKISRMHKEIAQDFGIPVIALSQLSRAADGVEPELKDLRESGDIEQDANAVYMLWKMNADDIRGFKIAKDRRGRGLPAIQINFKGSTVSFDKETRVVQRMLREAKP
;
A
#
# COMPACT_ATOMS: atom_id res chain seq x y z
N MET A 1 14.34 -36.77 -0.60
CA MET A 1 14.35 -35.45 -1.23
C MET A 1 13.91 -34.30 -0.30
N MET A 2 13.18 -34.55 0.81
CA MET A 2 12.74 -33.51 1.77
C MET A 2 13.85 -33.02 2.72
N ASP A 3 14.79 -33.86 3.13
CA ASP A 3 15.86 -33.47 4.06
C ASP A 3 16.84 -32.44 3.48
N GLY A 4 16.99 -32.38 2.15
CA GLY A 4 17.92 -31.45 1.50
C GLY A 4 17.45 -29.98 1.46
N ILE A 5 16.13 -29.70 1.50
CA ILE A 5 15.59 -28.34 1.38
C ILE A 5 15.56 -27.64 2.75
N LEU A 6 15.23 -28.38 3.80
CA LEU A 6 15.20 -27.85 5.18
C LEU A 6 16.58 -27.46 5.71
N GLY A 7 17.66 -28.04 5.15
CA GLY A 7 19.04 -27.75 5.49
C GLY A 7 19.69 -26.64 4.64
N GLN A 8 18.96 -25.97 3.76
CA GLN A 8 19.53 -24.89 2.96
C GLN A 8 19.74 -23.63 3.81
N TYR A 9 21.00 -23.19 3.91
CA TYR A 9 21.43 -21.96 4.55
C TYR A 9 22.83 -21.55 4.05
N SER A 10 23.21 -20.32 4.33
CA SER A 10 24.57 -19.86 4.09
C SER A 10 25.27 -19.67 5.42
N GLU A 11 26.14 -20.63 5.79
CA GLU A 11 26.90 -20.54 7.03
C GLU A 11 27.78 -19.29 7.07
N SER A 12 28.46 -18.97 5.98
CA SER A 12 29.31 -17.78 5.89
C SER A 12 28.52 -16.48 6.03
N ALA A 13 27.28 -16.41 5.50
CA ALA A 13 26.44 -15.22 5.66
C ALA A 13 25.96 -15.08 7.12
N GLU A 14 25.51 -16.16 7.76
CA GLU A 14 25.11 -16.13 9.17
C GLU A 14 26.27 -15.75 10.08
N ARG A 15 27.43 -16.37 9.90
CA ARG A 15 28.67 -16.09 10.66
C ARG A 15 29.09 -14.63 10.48
N GLY A 16 29.10 -14.13 9.25
CA GLY A 16 29.48 -12.76 8.93
C GLY A 16 28.57 -11.71 9.59
N LEU A 17 27.25 -11.95 9.63
CA LEU A 17 26.28 -11.05 10.28
C LEU A 17 26.41 -11.06 11.79
N VAL A 18 26.49 -12.25 12.40
CA VAL A 18 26.68 -12.39 13.85
C VAL A 18 28.01 -11.79 14.25
N GLY A 19 29.08 -12.04 13.48
CA GLY A 19 30.40 -11.48 13.70
C GLY A 19 30.40 -9.96 13.66
N ALA A 20 29.75 -9.34 12.70
CA ALA A 20 29.64 -7.88 12.59
C ALA A 20 28.96 -7.26 13.84
N VAL A 21 27.89 -7.88 14.35
CA VAL A 21 27.23 -7.44 15.59
C VAL A 21 28.16 -7.59 16.80
N LEU A 22 28.86 -8.73 16.91
CA LEU A 22 29.80 -8.99 18.02
C LEU A 22 31.03 -8.06 17.97
N ALA A 23 31.52 -7.73 16.78
CA ALA A 23 32.59 -6.76 16.58
C ALA A 23 32.19 -5.31 16.87
N GLY A 24 30.91 -5.06 17.14
CA GLY A 24 30.39 -3.71 17.44
C GLY A 24 30.31 -2.83 16.18
N SER A 25 30.01 -3.38 14.99
CA SER A 25 29.82 -2.61 13.74
C SER A 25 28.82 -1.46 13.93
N ASP A 26 29.04 -0.34 13.25
CA ASP A 26 28.12 0.81 13.25
C ASP A 26 26.75 0.43 12.69
N MET A 27 26.67 -0.61 11.88
CA MET A 27 25.43 -1.16 11.32
C MET A 27 24.71 -2.14 12.27
N ALA A 28 25.22 -2.45 13.45
CA ALA A 28 24.64 -3.47 14.33
C ALA A 28 23.14 -3.25 14.64
N ALA A 29 22.73 -2.01 14.85
CA ALA A 29 21.32 -1.67 15.10
C ALA A 29 20.44 -1.95 13.87
N ASP A 30 20.91 -1.58 12.68
CA ASP A 30 20.18 -1.79 11.43
C ASP A 30 20.11 -3.29 11.08
N LEU A 31 21.18 -4.05 11.31
CA LEU A 31 21.21 -5.48 11.11
C LEU A 31 20.23 -6.21 12.03
N LEU A 32 20.23 -5.84 13.33
CA LEU A 32 19.31 -6.43 14.33
C LEU A 32 17.85 -6.07 14.07
N ALA A 33 17.58 -4.92 13.46
CA ALA A 33 16.25 -4.54 13.01
C ALA A 33 15.84 -5.24 11.70
N ALA A 34 16.81 -5.66 10.89
CA ALA A 34 16.59 -6.28 9.57
C ALA A 34 16.17 -7.74 9.62
N LEU A 35 16.63 -8.48 10.62
CA LEU A 35 16.49 -9.92 10.73
C LEU A 35 15.97 -10.33 12.11
N GLU A 36 15.04 -11.26 12.12
CA GLU A 36 14.58 -11.91 13.34
C GLU A 36 15.43 -13.14 13.67
N PRO A 37 15.58 -13.51 14.96
CA PRO A 37 16.38 -14.70 15.33
C PRO A 37 15.96 -15.97 14.60
N ARG A 38 14.66 -16.19 14.34
CA ARG A 38 14.10 -17.36 13.64
C ARG A 38 14.57 -17.47 12.19
N MET A 39 15.07 -16.39 11.59
CA MET A 39 15.56 -16.38 10.21
C MET A 39 16.91 -17.09 10.06
N PHE A 40 17.66 -17.23 11.12
CA PHE A 40 18.91 -18.00 11.12
C PHE A 40 18.61 -19.51 11.15
N PHE A 41 19.42 -20.30 10.49
CA PHE A 41 19.34 -21.75 10.54
C PHE A 41 19.99 -22.31 11.80
N SER A 42 21.15 -21.76 12.16
CA SER A 42 21.91 -22.20 13.36
C SER A 42 21.21 -21.77 14.64
N ALA A 43 20.84 -22.72 15.49
CA ALA A 43 20.28 -22.43 16.80
C ALA A 43 21.21 -21.59 17.69
N ARG A 44 22.54 -21.71 17.53
CA ARG A 44 23.51 -20.88 18.21
C ARG A 44 23.40 -19.43 17.74
N HIS A 45 23.30 -19.19 16.44
CA HIS A 45 23.17 -17.85 15.88
C HIS A 45 21.82 -17.22 16.27
N GLN A 46 20.72 -18.01 16.30
CA GLN A 46 19.42 -17.55 16.82
C GLN A 46 19.54 -17.03 18.24
N THR A 47 20.23 -17.78 19.11
CA THR A 47 20.40 -17.42 20.53
C THR A 47 21.24 -16.14 20.67
N ILE A 48 22.38 -16.07 19.97
CA ILE A 48 23.25 -14.88 19.99
C ILE A 48 22.49 -13.65 19.50
N TRP A 49 21.76 -13.78 18.36
CA TRP A 49 20.99 -12.70 17.77
C TRP A 49 19.87 -12.20 18.69
N SER A 50 19.17 -13.14 19.35
CA SER A 50 18.15 -12.82 20.33
C SER A 50 18.71 -12.03 21.54
N ASP A 51 19.86 -12.42 22.05
CA ASP A 51 20.50 -11.73 23.18
C ASP A 51 21.06 -10.36 22.77
N ALA A 52 21.70 -10.26 21.60
CA ALA A 52 22.12 -8.97 21.05
C ALA A 52 20.94 -8.00 20.85
N SER A 53 19.79 -8.51 20.38
CA SER A 53 18.56 -7.71 20.23
C SER A 53 18.05 -7.19 21.57
N LYS A 54 18.09 -7.99 22.64
CA LYS A 54 17.70 -7.56 24.00
C LYS A 54 18.64 -6.49 24.55
N ILE A 55 19.95 -6.62 24.32
CA ILE A 55 20.94 -5.62 24.70
C ILE A 55 20.66 -4.31 23.99
N LEU A 56 20.42 -4.34 22.69
CA LEU A 56 20.07 -3.14 21.91
C LEU A 56 18.77 -2.50 22.43
N ALA A 57 17.75 -3.30 22.76
CA ALA A 57 16.48 -2.82 23.31
C ALA A 57 16.64 -2.13 24.67
N SER A 58 17.70 -2.44 25.45
CA SER A 58 18.05 -1.74 26.68
C SER A 58 18.76 -0.39 26.46
N GLY A 59 18.95 0.02 25.21
CA GLY A 59 19.63 1.26 24.83
C GLY A 59 21.15 1.16 24.75
N VAL A 60 21.68 -0.06 24.83
CA VAL A 60 23.12 -0.32 24.79
C VAL A 60 23.49 -0.97 23.46
N ARG A 61 24.57 -0.52 22.83
CA ARG A 61 25.07 -1.13 21.60
C ARG A 61 25.71 -2.49 21.92
N PRO A 62 25.23 -3.59 21.32
CA PRO A 62 25.78 -4.92 21.61
C PRO A 62 27.20 -5.07 21.08
N ASP A 63 28.05 -5.67 21.90
CA ASP A 63 29.38 -6.13 21.57
C ASP A 63 29.64 -7.52 22.17
N ILE A 64 30.79 -8.11 21.86
CA ILE A 64 31.15 -9.45 22.31
C ILE A 64 31.14 -9.58 23.85
N VAL A 65 31.59 -8.55 24.60
CA VAL A 65 31.68 -8.59 26.04
C VAL A 65 30.29 -8.62 26.67
N GLN A 66 29.39 -7.80 26.17
CA GLN A 66 28.01 -7.71 26.65
C GLN A 66 27.22 -8.97 26.32
N VAL A 67 27.43 -9.54 25.10
CA VAL A 67 26.79 -10.79 24.71
C VAL A 67 27.29 -11.98 25.55
N ILE A 68 28.59 -12.07 25.85
CA ILE A 68 29.14 -13.10 26.76
C ILE A 68 28.50 -12.99 28.16
N ASP A 69 28.42 -11.79 28.73
CA ASP A 69 27.80 -11.55 30.04
C ASP A 69 26.30 -11.94 30.04
N SER A 70 25.55 -11.55 28.98
CA SER A 70 24.13 -11.90 28.83
C SER A 70 23.91 -13.39 28.75
N LEU A 71 24.67 -14.08 27.89
CA LEU A 71 24.62 -15.54 27.72
C LEU A 71 25.02 -16.28 29.02
N GLY A 72 25.98 -15.73 29.75
CA GLY A 72 26.38 -16.25 31.06
C GLY A 72 25.28 -16.22 32.08
N ARG A 73 24.61 -15.07 32.21
CA ARG A 73 23.45 -14.92 33.10
C ARG A 73 22.25 -15.82 32.70
N ALA A 74 22.08 -16.07 31.40
CA ALA A 74 21.03 -16.93 30.88
C ALA A 74 21.36 -18.44 30.96
N GLY A 75 22.58 -18.83 31.38
CA GLY A 75 23.02 -20.22 31.45
C GLY A 75 23.33 -20.86 30.07
N ASN A 76 23.49 -20.07 29.03
CA ASN A 76 23.67 -20.53 27.65
C ASN A 76 25.16 -20.72 27.25
N LEU A 77 26.12 -20.38 28.10
CA LEU A 77 27.57 -20.49 27.80
C LEU A 77 28.07 -21.93 27.66
N GLY A 78 27.29 -22.94 28.07
CA GLY A 78 27.63 -24.35 27.83
C GLY A 78 27.54 -24.77 26.36
N ALA A 79 26.60 -24.18 25.61
CA ALA A 79 26.37 -24.47 24.19
C ALA A 79 27.08 -23.47 23.26
N ILE A 80 27.34 -22.25 23.74
CA ILE A 80 27.98 -21.15 23.00
C ILE A 80 29.18 -20.67 23.82
N THR A 81 30.36 -21.14 23.43
CA THR A 81 31.58 -20.83 24.17
C THR A 81 32.12 -19.44 23.84
N GLY A 82 32.82 -18.80 24.79
CA GLY A 82 33.52 -17.53 24.52
C GLY A 82 34.49 -17.60 23.36
N ALA A 83 35.19 -18.73 23.19
CA ALA A 83 36.08 -18.95 22.04
C ALA A 83 35.32 -18.90 20.69
N TYR A 84 34.12 -19.49 20.62
CA TYR A 84 33.27 -19.43 19.44
C TYR A 84 32.80 -17.99 19.12
N LEU A 85 32.48 -17.21 20.13
CA LEU A 85 32.09 -15.81 19.94
C LEU A 85 33.27 -14.96 19.46
N MET A 86 34.47 -15.20 19.95
CA MET A 86 35.69 -14.54 19.48
C MET A 86 36.00 -14.90 18.00
N GLU A 87 35.91 -16.18 17.66
CA GLU A 87 36.05 -16.64 16.28
C GLU A 87 35.08 -15.93 15.34
N LEU A 88 33.79 -15.82 15.72
CA LEU A 88 32.78 -15.11 14.90
C LEU A 88 33.12 -13.63 14.75
N ALA A 89 33.55 -12.97 15.82
CA ALA A 89 33.87 -11.53 15.78
C ALA A 89 35.08 -11.27 14.86
N ASP A 90 36.05 -12.20 14.80
CA ASP A 90 37.25 -12.11 13.92
C ASP A 90 36.92 -12.38 12.45
N GLU A 91 35.87 -13.18 12.16
CA GLU A 91 35.43 -13.53 10.80
C GLU A 91 34.41 -12.56 10.22
N HIS A 92 34.17 -11.39 10.83
CA HIS A 92 33.15 -10.47 10.37
C HIS A 92 33.40 -9.98 8.92
N VAL A 93 32.33 -9.86 8.18
CA VAL A 93 32.33 -9.32 6.81
C VAL A 93 32.41 -7.79 6.88
N SER A 94 33.13 -7.16 5.93
CA SER A 94 33.13 -5.70 5.82
C SER A 94 31.74 -5.14 5.61
N ASP A 95 31.48 -3.94 6.08
CA ASP A 95 30.16 -3.30 6.03
C ASP A 95 29.55 -3.28 4.62
N SER A 96 30.36 -3.19 3.58
CA SER A 96 29.90 -3.25 2.18
C SER A 96 29.33 -4.60 1.73
N GLY A 97 29.61 -5.68 2.46
CA GLY A 97 29.11 -7.04 2.16
C GLY A 97 27.88 -7.44 2.97
N LEU A 98 27.55 -6.70 4.04
CA LEU A 98 26.50 -7.07 5.00
C LEU A 98 25.11 -7.10 4.39
N ASP A 99 24.78 -6.19 3.49
CA ASP A 99 23.48 -6.17 2.78
C ASP A 99 23.25 -7.48 1.98
N GLY A 100 24.32 -7.99 1.37
CA GLY A 100 24.31 -9.29 0.67
C GLY A 100 24.04 -10.46 1.62
N CYS A 101 24.67 -10.45 2.80
CA CYS A 101 24.47 -11.46 3.83
C CYS A 101 23.05 -11.43 4.38
N VAL A 102 22.50 -10.23 4.67
CA VAL A 102 21.08 -10.04 5.11
C VAL A 102 20.13 -10.64 4.10
N LYS A 103 20.34 -10.35 2.81
CA LYS A 103 19.52 -10.91 1.75
C LYS A 103 19.58 -12.43 1.71
N LEU A 104 20.76 -13.03 1.78
CA LEU A 104 20.93 -14.49 1.75
C LEU A 104 20.24 -15.17 2.93
N VAL A 105 20.42 -14.67 4.15
CA VAL A 105 19.78 -15.26 5.35
C VAL A 105 18.26 -15.17 5.22
N ARG A 106 17.74 -14.05 4.75
CA ARG A 106 16.28 -13.88 4.51
C ARG A 106 15.77 -14.82 3.43
N ASP A 107 16.42 -14.88 2.27
CA ASP A 107 16.01 -15.74 1.16
C ASP A 107 15.95 -17.21 1.58
N TYR A 108 16.95 -17.69 2.32
CA TYR A 108 16.94 -19.07 2.84
C TYR A 108 15.90 -19.29 3.93
N SER A 109 15.61 -18.29 4.77
CA SER A 109 14.50 -18.35 5.74
C SER A 109 13.17 -18.53 5.02
N ILE A 110 12.91 -17.74 3.99
CA ILE A 110 11.68 -17.82 3.18
C ILE A 110 11.55 -19.20 2.52
N ILE A 111 12.63 -19.74 1.94
CA ILE A 111 12.63 -21.07 1.32
C ILE A 111 12.29 -22.16 2.35
N ARG A 112 12.86 -22.08 3.55
CA ARG A 112 12.53 -23.04 4.64
C ARG A 112 11.09 -22.90 5.10
N SER A 113 10.62 -21.68 5.34
CA SER A 113 9.24 -21.40 5.75
C SER A 113 8.24 -21.87 4.70
N ALA A 114 8.49 -21.59 3.41
CA ALA A 114 7.66 -22.06 2.30
C ALA A 114 7.57 -23.60 2.25
N SER A 115 8.69 -24.29 2.49
CA SER A 115 8.72 -25.77 2.49
C SER A 115 7.92 -26.35 3.66
N ILE A 116 8.03 -25.75 4.85
CA ILE A 116 7.27 -26.17 6.05
C ILE A 116 5.78 -25.98 5.82
N GLU A 117 5.36 -24.81 5.37
CA GLU A 117 3.96 -24.49 5.16
C GLU A 117 3.34 -25.29 3.99
N ALA A 118 4.09 -25.56 2.93
CA ALA A 118 3.64 -26.41 1.83
C ALA A 118 3.35 -27.84 2.32
N ASN A 119 4.19 -28.38 3.21
CA ASN A 119 3.98 -29.69 3.82
C ASN A 119 2.74 -29.72 4.73
N LYS A 120 2.53 -28.65 5.50
CA LYS A 120 1.31 -28.49 6.34
C LYS A 120 0.05 -28.48 5.48
N ILE A 121 0.02 -27.71 4.39
CA ILE A 121 -1.10 -27.64 3.47
C ILE A 121 -1.33 -28.99 2.78
N ALA A 122 -0.27 -29.68 2.38
CA ALA A 122 -0.36 -31.04 1.83
C ALA A 122 -0.92 -32.04 2.86
N GLY A 123 -0.62 -31.87 4.14
CA GLY A 123 -1.23 -32.61 5.25
C GLY A 123 -2.73 -32.36 5.34
N MET A 124 -3.17 -31.10 5.36
CA MET A 124 -4.58 -30.71 5.37
C MET A 124 -5.37 -31.36 4.23
N ALA A 125 -4.80 -31.38 3.02
CA ALA A 125 -5.41 -32.01 1.86
C ALA A 125 -5.54 -33.54 2.01
N LYS A 126 -4.55 -34.21 2.61
CA LYS A 126 -4.60 -35.65 2.90
C LYS A 126 -5.62 -36.01 3.97
N ASP A 127 -5.78 -35.10 4.95
CA ASP A 127 -6.73 -35.31 6.08
C ASP A 127 -8.16 -34.92 5.68
N GLY A 128 -8.42 -34.58 4.42
CA GLY A 128 -9.76 -34.35 3.88
C GLY A 128 -10.33 -32.96 4.24
N ALA A 129 -9.49 -31.97 4.50
CA ALA A 129 -9.96 -30.61 4.74
C ALA A 129 -10.74 -30.05 3.53
N GLU A 130 -11.71 -29.19 3.79
CA GLU A 130 -12.51 -28.53 2.75
C GLU A 130 -11.63 -27.69 1.82
N ALA A 131 -11.95 -27.68 0.52
CA ALA A 131 -11.17 -26.96 -0.50
C ALA A 131 -11.02 -25.46 -0.17
N GLU A 132 -12.06 -24.86 0.40
CA GLU A 132 -12.07 -23.44 0.78
C GLU A 132 -11.07 -23.15 1.91
N SER A 133 -10.94 -24.06 2.87
CA SER A 133 -9.95 -23.98 3.96
C SER A 133 -8.51 -24.09 3.44
N ILE A 134 -8.27 -24.99 2.49
CA ILE A 134 -6.96 -25.17 1.86
C ILE A 134 -6.57 -23.91 1.07
N VAL A 135 -7.50 -23.35 0.28
CA VAL A 135 -7.26 -22.12 -0.49
C VAL A 135 -6.98 -20.94 0.44
N SER A 136 -7.75 -20.81 1.53
CA SER A 136 -7.53 -19.75 2.53
C SER A 136 -6.15 -19.85 3.17
N GLU A 137 -5.69 -21.06 3.50
CA GLU A 137 -4.36 -21.26 4.08
C GLU A 137 -3.24 -20.98 3.07
N TYR A 138 -3.39 -21.35 1.78
CA TYR A 138 -2.46 -20.94 0.73
C TYR A 138 -2.33 -19.42 0.60
N LEU A 139 -3.46 -18.70 0.61
CA LEU A 139 -3.46 -17.24 0.51
C LEU A 139 -2.80 -16.59 1.74
N ARG A 140 -3.05 -17.12 2.95
CA ARG A 140 -2.42 -16.66 4.18
C ARG A 140 -0.89 -16.82 4.09
N VAL A 141 -0.43 -18.03 3.76
CA VAL A 141 1.00 -18.35 3.64
C VAL A 141 1.68 -17.51 2.57
N ALA A 142 1.07 -17.38 1.39
CA ALA A 142 1.58 -16.53 0.32
C ALA A 142 1.73 -15.08 0.76
N SER A 143 0.77 -14.56 1.54
CA SER A 143 0.82 -13.21 2.11
C SER A 143 1.97 -13.05 3.09
N GLU A 144 2.16 -13.99 4.01
CA GLU A 144 3.23 -13.95 5.02
C GLU A 144 4.62 -14.05 4.40
N LEU A 145 4.84 -15.02 3.49
CA LEU A 145 6.11 -15.19 2.79
C LEU A 145 6.46 -13.97 1.93
N SER A 146 5.46 -13.36 1.30
CA SER A 146 5.69 -12.15 0.50
C SER A 146 6.04 -10.95 1.39
N ALA A 147 5.43 -10.81 2.57
CA ALA A 147 5.78 -9.77 3.54
C ALA A 147 7.22 -9.94 4.04
N GLU A 148 7.64 -11.19 4.28
CA GLU A 148 9.01 -11.52 4.68
C GLU A 148 10.02 -11.24 3.54
N ALA A 149 9.65 -11.55 2.28
CA ALA A 149 10.49 -11.30 1.10
C ALA A 149 10.65 -9.80 0.80
N GLU A 150 9.60 -9.02 1.01
CA GLU A 150 9.66 -7.58 0.80
C GLU A 150 10.49 -6.86 1.85
N GLY A 151 10.81 -7.51 2.97
CA GLY A 151 11.59 -7.07 4.14
C GLY A 151 12.24 -5.71 3.97
N LYS A 152 11.42 -4.68 3.78
CA LYS A 152 11.88 -3.31 3.72
C LYS A 152 12.31 -2.94 5.13
N ILE A 153 13.60 -3.01 5.36
CA ILE A 153 14.18 -2.12 6.36
C ILE A 153 13.77 -0.74 5.87
N ARG A 154 12.84 -0.09 6.58
CA ARG A 154 12.75 1.35 6.46
C ARG A 154 14.07 1.84 7.02
N LYS A 155 15.04 2.11 6.13
CA LYS A 155 16.30 2.74 6.54
C LYS A 155 15.88 3.96 7.34
N ALA A 156 16.36 4.04 8.58
CA ALA A 156 16.21 5.25 9.36
C ALA A 156 17.01 6.31 8.61
N GLU A 157 16.33 7.09 7.78
CA GLU A 157 16.95 8.17 7.04
C GLU A 157 17.21 9.31 8.01
N THR A 158 18.48 9.64 8.20
CA THR A 158 18.81 10.84 8.98
C THR A 158 18.40 12.08 8.19
N PRO A 159 18.02 13.18 8.87
CA PRO A 159 17.72 14.44 8.17
C PRO A 159 18.82 14.87 7.17
N ASN A 160 20.08 14.57 7.46
CA ASN A 160 21.20 14.85 6.56
C ASN A 160 21.20 14.00 5.27
N ALA A 161 20.77 12.74 5.34
CA ALA A 161 20.64 11.89 4.15
C ALA A 161 19.55 12.43 3.20
N VAL A 162 18.45 12.94 3.74
CA VAL A 162 17.34 13.52 2.96
C VAL A 162 17.64 14.95 2.49
N LEU A 163 18.51 15.68 3.20
CA LEU A 163 18.83 17.06 2.87
C LEU A 163 19.39 17.21 1.45
N SER A 164 20.26 16.31 1.02
CA SER A 164 20.84 16.33 -0.32
C SER A 164 19.76 16.23 -1.41
N GLU A 165 18.74 15.40 -1.21
CA GLU A 165 17.61 15.28 -2.12
C GLU A 165 16.77 16.56 -2.15
N ILE A 166 16.49 17.15 -0.97
CA ILE A 166 15.76 18.42 -0.89
C ILE A 166 16.52 19.55 -1.59
N LEU A 167 17.84 19.57 -1.47
CA LEU A 167 18.68 20.60 -2.06
C LEU A 167 18.86 20.47 -3.59
N THR A 168 18.45 19.36 -4.21
CA THR A 168 18.41 19.25 -5.68
C THR A 168 17.46 20.24 -6.33
N ASN A 169 16.55 20.83 -5.54
CA ASN A 169 15.49 21.74 -5.98
C ASN A 169 14.56 21.11 -7.05
N THR A 170 14.51 19.79 -7.10
CA THR A 170 13.65 19.04 -8.01
C THR A 170 12.34 18.71 -7.31
N GLU A 171 11.21 19.06 -7.93
CA GLU A 171 9.90 18.74 -7.39
C GLU A 171 9.71 17.19 -7.37
N PRO A 172 9.38 16.58 -6.20
CA PRO A 172 9.13 15.14 -6.15
C PRO A 172 7.99 14.73 -7.08
N PRO A 173 8.06 13.53 -7.69
CA PRO A 173 7.01 13.05 -8.58
C PRO A 173 5.64 13.08 -7.91
N ARG A 174 4.64 13.57 -8.63
CA ARG A 174 3.24 13.57 -8.18
C ARG A 174 2.34 12.96 -9.25
N LEU A 175 1.23 12.38 -8.81
CA LEU A 175 0.16 11.98 -9.70
C LEU A 175 -0.73 13.20 -9.97
N LEU A 176 -0.94 13.52 -11.23
CA LEU A 176 -1.94 14.52 -11.63
C LEU A 176 -3.29 13.84 -11.80
N THR A 177 -4.32 14.45 -11.23
CA THR A 177 -5.70 13.96 -11.33
C THR A 177 -6.39 14.41 -12.61
N GLY A 178 -5.85 15.45 -13.25
CA GLY A 178 -6.43 16.11 -14.41
C GLY A 178 -7.57 17.09 -14.06
N PHE A 179 -7.81 17.33 -12.77
CA PHE A 179 -8.79 18.29 -12.27
C PHE A 179 -8.08 19.45 -11.59
N ASP A 180 -8.26 20.67 -12.09
CA ASP A 180 -7.59 21.88 -11.58
C ASP A 180 -7.94 22.15 -10.10
N PHE A 181 -9.17 21.83 -9.69
CA PHE A 181 -9.64 21.98 -8.33
C PHE A 181 -9.03 20.96 -7.33
N ILE A 182 -8.28 19.98 -7.81
CA ILE A 182 -7.47 19.08 -6.99
C ILE A 182 -5.99 19.44 -7.15
N ASP A 183 -5.49 19.45 -8.38
CA ASP A 183 -4.07 19.54 -8.70
C ASP A 183 -3.42 20.85 -8.29
N SER A 184 -4.22 21.93 -8.15
CA SER A 184 -3.75 23.25 -7.72
C SER A 184 -3.65 23.42 -6.19
N PHE A 185 -4.31 22.57 -5.41
CA PHE A 185 -4.41 22.74 -3.95
C PHE A 185 -3.81 21.59 -3.15
N THR A 186 -3.68 20.43 -3.74
CA THR A 186 -3.14 19.24 -3.08
C THR A 186 -2.19 18.50 -4.00
N ARG A 187 -1.34 17.67 -3.41
CA ARG A 187 -0.35 16.86 -4.13
C ARG A 187 -0.57 15.41 -3.79
N ILE A 188 -0.87 14.61 -4.80
CA ILE A 188 -0.95 13.16 -4.67
C ILE A 188 0.44 12.60 -4.94
N VAL A 189 1.10 12.15 -3.89
CA VAL A 189 2.44 11.57 -3.95
C VAL A 189 2.43 10.13 -3.44
N ALA A 190 3.55 9.44 -3.58
CA ALA A 190 3.74 8.10 -3.03
C ALA A 190 3.33 8.04 -1.54
N GLU A 191 2.86 6.89 -1.10
CA GLU A 191 2.42 6.61 0.28
C GLU A 191 1.23 7.44 0.77
N ASN A 192 0.58 8.23 -0.11
CA ASN A 192 -0.63 8.95 0.29
C ASN A 192 -1.83 8.02 0.30
N PHE A 193 -2.59 8.06 1.39
CA PHE A 193 -3.93 7.51 1.47
C PHE A 193 -4.93 8.67 1.42
N ILE A 194 -5.79 8.66 0.39
CA ILE A 194 -6.76 9.72 0.11
C ILE A 194 -8.16 9.14 0.17
N VAL A 195 -9.07 9.84 0.81
CA VAL A 195 -10.47 9.43 0.90
C VAL A 195 -11.35 10.42 0.15
N ILE A 196 -12.23 9.91 -0.72
CA ILE A 196 -13.27 10.70 -1.39
C ILE A 196 -14.61 10.32 -0.76
N GLY A 197 -15.12 11.21 0.09
CA GLY A 197 -16.40 11.06 0.76
C GLY A 197 -17.55 11.65 -0.06
N ALA A 198 -18.61 10.86 -0.29
CA ALA A 198 -19.79 11.36 -1.00
C ALA A 198 -21.07 10.60 -0.61
N ARG A 199 -22.24 11.25 -0.76
CA ARG A 199 -23.54 10.59 -0.76
C ARG A 199 -23.76 9.85 -2.10
N PRO A 200 -24.65 8.83 -2.13
CA PRO A 200 -25.02 8.16 -3.38
C PRO A 200 -25.43 9.17 -4.46
N ALA A 201 -25.11 8.85 -5.71
CA ALA A 201 -25.41 9.68 -6.88
C ALA A 201 -24.80 11.10 -6.90
N ALA A 202 -23.84 11.42 -6.01
CA ALA A 202 -23.10 12.68 -6.08
C ALA A 202 -21.99 12.67 -7.17
N GLY A 203 -21.64 11.50 -7.73
CA GLY A 203 -20.62 11.38 -8.77
C GLY A 203 -19.25 10.87 -8.28
N LYS A 204 -19.21 10.25 -7.08
CA LYS A 204 -18.01 9.69 -6.46
C LYS A 204 -17.20 8.80 -7.41
N THR A 205 -17.85 7.76 -7.97
CA THR A 205 -17.27 6.83 -8.96
C THR A 205 -16.80 7.55 -10.21
N SER A 206 -17.56 8.54 -10.68
CA SER A 206 -17.20 9.33 -11.88
C SER A 206 -15.93 10.16 -11.67
N LEU A 207 -15.77 10.77 -10.50
CA LEU A 207 -14.55 11.52 -10.16
C LEU A 207 -13.34 10.58 -10.08
N ALA A 208 -13.48 9.46 -9.38
CA ALA A 208 -12.42 8.47 -9.25
C ALA A 208 -12.04 7.83 -10.60
N LEU A 209 -13.03 7.56 -11.45
CA LEU A 209 -12.79 7.07 -12.81
C LEU A 209 -12.05 8.09 -13.67
N GLY A 210 -12.39 9.38 -13.57
CA GLY A 210 -11.67 10.46 -14.24
C GLY A 210 -10.20 10.52 -13.81
N ILE A 211 -9.93 10.38 -12.51
CA ILE A 211 -8.56 10.29 -11.96
C ILE A 211 -7.83 9.06 -12.53
N ALA A 212 -8.48 7.89 -12.56
CA ALA A 212 -7.90 6.68 -13.11
C ALA A 212 -7.51 6.82 -14.60
N ILE A 213 -8.39 7.41 -15.40
CA ILE A 213 -8.15 7.67 -16.83
C ILE A 213 -6.96 8.61 -17.00
N GLU A 214 -6.91 9.69 -16.23
CA GLU A 214 -5.81 10.64 -16.33
C GLU A 214 -4.47 10.02 -15.89
N ALA A 215 -4.47 9.21 -14.83
CA ALA A 215 -3.31 8.43 -14.42
C ALA A 215 -2.84 7.47 -15.53
N SER A 216 -3.77 6.76 -16.17
CA SER A 216 -3.45 5.87 -17.29
C SER A 216 -2.82 6.62 -18.47
N LYS A 217 -3.30 7.82 -18.81
CA LYS A 217 -2.71 8.69 -19.84
C LYS A 217 -1.29 9.14 -19.51
N GLN A 218 -0.95 9.26 -18.24
CA GLN A 218 0.41 9.52 -17.76
C GLN A 218 1.29 8.25 -17.76
N GLY A 219 0.81 7.12 -18.31
CA GLY A 219 1.51 5.85 -18.34
C GLY A 219 1.46 5.08 -17.02
N LYS A 220 0.67 5.54 -16.04
CA LYS A 220 0.55 4.92 -14.71
C LYS A 220 -0.35 3.70 -14.76
N ARG A 221 0.06 2.61 -14.10
CA ARG A 221 -0.74 1.39 -13.97
C ARG A 221 -1.65 1.48 -12.76
N VAL A 222 -2.96 1.41 -13.00
CA VAL A 222 -4.01 1.61 -12.01
C VAL A 222 -4.72 0.30 -11.71
N LEU A 223 -4.79 -0.10 -10.45
CA LEU A 223 -5.75 -1.09 -9.96
C LEU A 223 -7.01 -0.36 -9.49
N TYR A 224 -8.09 -0.55 -10.22
CA TYR A 224 -9.41 -0.06 -9.81
C TYR A 224 -10.21 -1.22 -9.21
N ASN A 225 -10.30 -1.26 -7.88
CA ASN A 225 -11.07 -2.24 -7.14
C ASN A 225 -12.56 -1.86 -7.16
N CYS A 226 -13.29 -2.34 -8.18
CA CYS A 226 -14.69 -2.02 -8.43
C CYS A 226 -15.62 -3.02 -7.74
N LEU A 227 -16.16 -2.65 -6.56
CA LEU A 227 -17.03 -3.50 -5.75
C LEU A 227 -18.52 -3.22 -5.95
N GLU A 228 -18.87 -2.10 -6.56
CA GLU A 228 -20.25 -1.67 -6.78
C GLU A 228 -20.72 -1.96 -8.20
N MET A 229 -19.83 -1.80 -9.17
CA MET A 229 -20.13 -1.93 -10.60
C MET A 229 -19.32 -3.06 -11.23
N SER A 230 -19.86 -3.69 -12.25
CA SER A 230 -19.15 -4.69 -13.06
C SER A 230 -18.09 -4.04 -13.94
N THR A 231 -17.12 -4.82 -14.40
CA THR A 231 -16.11 -4.37 -15.38
C THR A 231 -16.74 -3.81 -16.65
N VAL A 232 -17.87 -4.37 -17.08
CA VAL A 232 -18.61 -3.90 -18.26
C VAL A 232 -19.14 -2.48 -18.01
N GLU A 233 -19.85 -2.26 -16.91
CA GLU A 233 -20.40 -0.95 -16.55
C GLU A 233 -19.30 0.10 -16.34
N MET A 234 -18.17 -0.29 -15.74
CA MET A 234 -17.00 0.60 -15.59
C MET A 234 -16.41 0.98 -16.94
N THR A 235 -16.32 0.02 -17.88
CA THR A 235 -15.82 0.29 -19.25
C THR A 235 -16.79 1.17 -20.04
N GLU A 236 -18.09 0.95 -19.92
CA GLU A 236 -19.13 1.80 -20.53
C GLU A 236 -19.04 3.24 -20.00
N SER A 237 -18.89 3.39 -18.69
CA SER A 237 -18.71 4.69 -18.05
C SER A 237 -17.42 5.38 -18.49
N MET A 238 -16.31 4.63 -18.63
CA MET A 238 -15.02 5.12 -19.13
C MET A 238 -15.13 5.63 -20.57
N ILE A 239 -15.78 4.88 -21.45
CA ILE A 239 -16.03 5.30 -22.84
C ILE A 239 -16.86 6.59 -22.85
N SER A 240 -17.96 6.64 -22.12
CA SER A 240 -18.83 7.81 -22.06
C SER A 240 -18.09 9.04 -21.50
N HIS A 241 -17.35 8.86 -20.42
CA HIS A 241 -16.54 9.91 -19.79
C HIS A 241 -15.52 10.51 -20.77
N GLU A 242 -14.76 9.66 -21.44
CA GLU A 242 -13.64 10.10 -22.28
C GLU A 242 -14.10 10.67 -23.63
N THR A 243 -15.10 10.07 -24.23
CA THR A 243 -15.59 10.47 -25.57
C THR A 243 -16.66 11.55 -25.51
N GLN A 244 -17.23 11.82 -24.34
CA GLN A 244 -18.41 12.67 -24.15
C GLN A 244 -19.64 12.18 -24.95
N ILE A 245 -19.69 10.90 -25.31
CA ILE A 245 -20.88 10.24 -25.85
C ILE A 245 -21.82 9.92 -24.70
N PRO A 246 -23.13 10.21 -24.81
CA PRO A 246 -24.07 9.88 -23.75
C PRO A 246 -24.00 8.42 -23.34
N LEU A 247 -23.92 8.14 -22.03
CA LEU A 247 -23.80 6.80 -21.46
C LEU A 247 -24.91 5.87 -21.95
N SER A 248 -26.15 6.40 -22.12
CA SER A 248 -27.27 5.63 -22.66
C SER A 248 -27.00 5.08 -24.06
N LYS A 249 -26.32 5.85 -24.95
CA LYS A 249 -25.93 5.33 -26.28
C LYS A 249 -24.93 4.17 -26.18
N VAL A 250 -23.99 4.26 -25.22
CA VAL A 250 -23.00 3.20 -25.00
C VAL A 250 -23.67 1.95 -24.44
N ILE A 251 -24.50 2.08 -23.41
CA ILE A 251 -25.24 0.97 -22.77
C ILE A 251 -26.13 0.25 -23.79
N TYR A 252 -26.91 1.00 -24.59
CA TYR A 252 -27.83 0.40 -25.57
C TYR A 252 -27.18 0.04 -26.91
N ARG A 253 -25.82 0.13 -27.02
CA ARG A 253 -25.05 -0.23 -28.22
C ARG A 253 -25.52 0.55 -29.49
N ARG A 254 -25.90 1.83 -29.32
CA ARG A 254 -26.42 2.70 -30.39
C ARG A 254 -25.35 3.69 -30.87
N LEU A 255 -24.14 3.18 -31.10
CA LEU A 255 -23.00 3.98 -31.55
C LEU A 255 -22.94 4.03 -33.09
N THR A 256 -22.66 5.19 -33.64
CA THR A 256 -22.27 5.34 -35.06
C THR A 256 -20.86 4.79 -35.29
N ARG A 257 -20.43 4.65 -36.57
CA ARG A 257 -19.06 4.19 -36.88
C ARG A 257 -17.99 5.12 -36.27
N ASP A 258 -18.19 6.43 -36.37
CA ASP A 258 -17.28 7.42 -35.82
C ASP A 258 -17.24 7.36 -34.29
N GLU A 259 -18.39 7.14 -33.62
CA GLU A 259 -18.46 6.96 -32.17
C GLU A 259 -17.80 5.65 -31.72
N MET A 260 -17.88 4.57 -32.55
CA MET A 260 -17.16 3.31 -32.28
C MET A 260 -15.63 3.51 -32.33
N GLU A 261 -15.13 4.30 -33.28
CA GLU A 261 -13.70 4.60 -33.36
C GLU A 261 -13.24 5.46 -32.17
N LYS A 262 -14.01 6.48 -31.81
CA LYS A 262 -13.76 7.24 -30.54
C LYS A 262 -13.74 6.35 -29.32
N ALA A 263 -14.67 5.40 -29.20
CA ALA A 263 -14.72 4.45 -28.11
C ALA A 263 -13.47 3.55 -28.08
N ARG A 264 -12.96 3.11 -29.24
CA ARG A 264 -11.71 2.36 -29.33
C ARG A 264 -10.52 3.16 -28.80
N ILE A 265 -10.40 4.41 -29.21
CA ILE A 265 -9.35 5.33 -28.73
C ILE A 265 -9.47 5.55 -27.21
N ALA A 266 -10.69 5.73 -26.70
CA ALA A 266 -10.92 5.90 -25.26
C ALA A 266 -10.48 4.67 -24.45
N VAL A 267 -10.74 3.45 -24.96
CA VAL A 267 -10.27 2.21 -24.31
C VAL A 267 -8.74 2.11 -24.31
N GLN A 268 -8.09 2.56 -25.40
CA GLN A 268 -6.62 2.62 -25.44
C GLN A 268 -6.04 3.62 -24.40
N ALA A 269 -6.70 4.76 -24.20
CA ALA A 269 -6.30 5.71 -23.15
C ALA A 269 -6.42 5.11 -21.72
N GLY A 270 -7.37 4.20 -21.53
CA GLY A 270 -7.55 3.44 -20.28
C GLY A 270 -6.80 2.11 -20.22
N ALA A 271 -5.91 1.80 -21.17
CA ALA A 271 -5.26 0.48 -21.29
C ALA A 271 -4.45 0.07 -20.02
N ASN A 272 -4.01 1.01 -19.22
CA ASN A 272 -3.28 0.75 -17.97
C ASN A 272 -4.21 0.60 -16.75
N ILE A 273 -5.54 0.63 -16.91
CA ILE A 273 -6.50 0.44 -15.83
C ILE A 273 -6.92 -1.04 -15.77
N VAL A 274 -6.73 -1.66 -14.63
CA VAL A 274 -7.20 -3.02 -14.34
C VAL A 274 -8.41 -2.94 -13.41
N PHE A 275 -9.60 -3.19 -13.93
CA PHE A 275 -10.81 -3.35 -13.11
C PHE A 275 -10.84 -4.74 -12.50
N SER A 276 -10.91 -4.83 -11.18
CA SER A 276 -10.85 -6.12 -10.47
C SER A 276 -11.54 -6.02 -9.11
N PRO A 277 -12.61 -6.79 -8.83
CA PRO A 277 -13.34 -6.72 -7.57
C PRO A 277 -12.66 -7.59 -6.51
N GLN A 278 -11.95 -6.97 -5.57
CA GLN A 278 -11.36 -7.63 -4.41
C GLN A 278 -12.19 -7.31 -3.17
N LYS A 279 -12.84 -8.29 -2.57
CA LYS A 279 -13.77 -8.08 -1.46
C LYS A 279 -13.10 -7.96 -0.11
N THR A 280 -11.88 -8.50 0.02
CA THR A 280 -11.12 -8.51 1.26
C THR A 280 -9.76 -7.86 1.08
N ILE A 281 -9.17 -7.39 2.18
CA ILE A 281 -7.81 -6.82 2.16
C ILE A 281 -6.75 -7.83 1.69
N PRO A 282 -6.75 -9.11 2.16
CA PRO A 282 -5.80 -10.10 1.64
C PRO A 282 -5.88 -10.28 0.12
N GLU A 283 -7.08 -10.33 -0.47
CA GLU A 283 -7.27 -10.40 -1.92
C GLU A 283 -6.70 -9.16 -2.62
N LEU A 284 -6.96 -7.95 -2.07
CA LEU A 284 -6.47 -6.70 -2.62
C LEU A 284 -4.94 -6.65 -2.60
N VAL A 285 -4.31 -7.02 -1.49
CA VAL A 285 -2.86 -7.09 -1.34
C VAL A 285 -2.26 -8.11 -2.32
N ALA A 286 -2.86 -9.31 -2.44
CA ALA A 286 -2.40 -10.32 -3.39
C ALA A 286 -2.48 -9.81 -4.84
N LYS A 287 -3.54 -9.08 -5.19
CA LYS A 287 -3.67 -8.46 -6.51
C LYS A 287 -2.63 -7.36 -6.75
N CYS A 288 -2.38 -6.51 -5.76
CA CYS A 288 -1.31 -5.50 -5.82
C CYS A 288 0.07 -6.14 -6.05
N ARG A 289 0.40 -7.21 -5.32
CA ARG A 289 1.64 -7.97 -5.50
C ARG A 289 1.75 -8.59 -6.89
N SER A 290 0.68 -9.22 -7.37
CA SER A 290 0.62 -9.77 -8.72
C SER A 290 0.88 -8.71 -9.78
N MET A 291 0.26 -7.53 -9.68
CA MET A 291 0.50 -6.45 -10.62
C MET A 291 1.92 -5.91 -10.53
N LYS A 292 2.47 -5.74 -9.31
CA LYS A 292 3.84 -5.28 -9.10
C LYS A 292 4.86 -6.21 -9.76
N ALA A 293 4.66 -7.53 -9.63
CA ALA A 293 5.51 -8.54 -10.27
C ALA A 293 5.38 -8.56 -11.81
N ASN A 294 4.20 -8.20 -12.35
CA ASN A 294 3.89 -8.27 -13.78
C ASN A 294 3.88 -6.88 -14.46
N GLY A 295 4.84 -6.04 -14.15
CA GLY A 295 5.08 -4.76 -14.84
C GLY A 295 4.74 -3.50 -14.04
N GLY A 296 4.41 -3.62 -12.73
CA GLY A 296 4.25 -2.49 -11.83
C GLY A 296 2.80 -2.16 -11.45
N ILE A 297 2.68 -1.32 -10.44
CA ILE A 297 1.44 -0.69 -9.98
C ILE A 297 1.79 0.70 -9.47
N ASP A 298 1.04 1.72 -9.85
CA ASP A 298 1.30 3.13 -9.52
C ASP A 298 0.16 3.79 -8.74
N LEU A 299 -1.05 3.21 -8.79
CA LEU A 299 -2.23 3.74 -8.10
C LEU A 299 -3.20 2.61 -7.79
N VAL A 300 -3.77 2.62 -6.59
CA VAL A 300 -4.92 1.79 -6.21
C VAL A 300 -6.13 2.69 -5.95
N ILE A 301 -7.29 2.32 -6.51
CA ILE A 301 -8.58 2.96 -6.21
C ILE A 301 -9.53 1.88 -5.70
N THR A 302 -10.20 2.10 -4.56
CA THR A 302 -11.22 1.19 -4.02
C THR A 302 -12.59 1.87 -4.03
N ASP A 303 -13.54 1.33 -4.77
CA ASP A 303 -14.91 1.85 -4.90
C ASP A 303 -15.93 0.81 -4.43
N PHE A 304 -16.38 0.91 -3.21
CA PHE A 304 -16.04 1.76 -2.08
C PHE A 304 -15.76 0.92 -0.82
N ILE A 305 -15.07 1.48 0.17
CA ILE A 305 -14.53 0.71 1.32
C ILE A 305 -15.61 -0.02 2.12
N GLN A 306 -16.82 0.52 2.23
CA GLN A 306 -17.93 -0.14 2.94
C GLN A 306 -18.49 -1.37 2.20
N LYS A 307 -18.00 -1.72 1.00
CA LYS A 307 -18.31 -2.98 0.32
C LYS A 307 -17.25 -4.06 0.59
N MET A 308 -16.15 -3.70 1.22
CA MET A 308 -15.15 -4.67 1.65
C MET A 308 -15.57 -5.37 2.95
N ASN A 309 -15.04 -6.55 3.16
CA ASN A 309 -15.34 -7.39 4.32
C ASN A 309 -14.05 -7.78 5.05
N ASP A 310 -14.12 -7.80 6.39
CA ASP A 310 -13.17 -8.50 7.24
C ASP A 310 -13.94 -9.45 8.18
N PRO A 311 -14.04 -10.75 7.84
CA PRO A 311 -14.87 -11.72 8.58
C PRO A 311 -14.42 -11.93 10.03
N LYS A 312 -13.28 -11.37 10.44
CA LYS A 312 -12.75 -11.48 11.81
C LYS A 312 -13.28 -10.37 12.75
N GLN A 313 -14.08 -9.43 12.25
CA GLN A 313 -14.61 -8.32 13.04
C GLN A 313 -16.12 -8.48 13.25
N GLU A 314 -16.56 -8.39 14.51
CA GLU A 314 -17.99 -8.46 14.87
C GLU A 314 -18.70 -7.11 14.77
N ASN A 315 -17.95 -6.00 14.87
CA ASN A 315 -18.48 -4.65 14.84
C ASN A 315 -18.11 -3.93 13.54
N ARG A 316 -19.12 -3.47 12.79
CA ARG A 316 -18.95 -2.82 11.49
C ARG A 316 -18.07 -1.57 11.54
N THR A 317 -18.14 -0.78 12.59
CA THR A 317 -17.28 0.40 12.76
C THR A 317 -15.81 0.02 12.90
N GLN A 318 -15.51 -1.02 13.70
CA GLN A 318 -14.16 -1.52 13.86
C GLN A 318 -13.64 -2.17 12.57
N GLU A 319 -14.51 -2.86 11.85
CA GLU A 319 -14.20 -3.47 10.56
C GLU A 319 -13.76 -2.40 9.54
N ILE A 320 -14.55 -1.32 9.40
CA ILE A 320 -14.23 -0.22 8.49
C ILE A 320 -12.96 0.52 8.93
N GLY A 321 -12.76 0.75 10.23
CA GLY A 321 -11.53 1.34 10.76
C GLY A 321 -10.30 0.50 10.41
N LYS A 322 -10.38 -0.83 10.56
CA LYS A 322 -9.31 -1.73 10.16
C LYS A 322 -9.06 -1.71 8.65
N ILE A 323 -10.12 -1.76 7.84
CA ILE A 323 -10.00 -1.66 6.37
C ILE A 323 -9.33 -0.34 5.98
N SER A 324 -9.68 0.78 6.61
CA SER A 324 -9.06 2.09 6.39
C SER A 324 -7.55 2.04 6.67
N ARG A 325 -7.16 1.55 7.85
CA ARG A 325 -5.75 1.42 8.25
C ARG A 325 -4.97 0.56 7.25
N MET A 326 -5.53 -0.57 6.83
CA MET A 326 -4.90 -1.45 5.85
C MET A 326 -4.72 -0.80 4.48
N HIS A 327 -5.62 0.10 4.03
CA HIS A 327 -5.40 0.89 2.82
C HIS A 327 -4.22 1.86 2.97
N LYS A 328 -4.05 2.45 4.16
CA LYS A 328 -2.88 3.26 4.47
C LYS A 328 -1.59 2.44 4.45
N GLU A 329 -1.63 1.23 5.01
CA GLU A 329 -0.49 0.29 4.97
C GLU A 329 -0.16 -0.12 3.54
N ILE A 330 -1.15 -0.44 2.69
CA ILE A 330 -0.95 -0.71 1.25
C ILE A 330 -0.23 0.46 0.58
N ALA A 331 -0.64 1.71 0.85
CA ALA A 331 0.02 2.87 0.27
C ALA A 331 1.50 2.93 0.66
N GLN A 332 1.82 2.67 1.92
CA GLN A 332 3.17 2.69 2.46
C GLN A 332 4.02 1.51 1.97
N ASP A 333 3.48 0.29 1.99
CA ASP A 333 4.21 -0.94 1.65
C ASP A 333 4.56 -1.01 0.15
N PHE A 334 3.65 -0.55 -0.68
CA PHE A 334 3.88 -0.51 -2.12
C PHE A 334 4.57 0.78 -2.60
N GLY A 335 4.64 1.82 -1.76
CA GLY A 335 5.21 3.11 -2.12
C GLY A 335 4.40 3.84 -3.19
N ILE A 336 3.06 3.73 -3.14
CA ILE A 336 2.14 4.28 -4.14
C ILE A 336 0.98 5.04 -3.47
N PRO A 337 0.31 5.97 -4.16
CA PRO A 337 -0.94 6.52 -3.68
C PRO A 337 -2.07 5.49 -3.70
N VAL A 338 -2.95 5.58 -2.69
CA VAL A 338 -4.18 4.80 -2.60
C VAL A 338 -5.35 5.77 -2.41
N ILE A 339 -6.39 5.64 -3.24
CA ILE A 339 -7.62 6.41 -3.15
C ILE A 339 -8.75 5.46 -2.75
N ALA A 340 -9.43 5.75 -1.65
CA ALA A 340 -10.61 4.99 -1.24
C ALA A 340 -11.85 5.87 -1.27
N LEU A 341 -12.91 5.36 -1.89
CA LEU A 341 -14.20 6.01 -1.89
C LEU A 341 -14.96 5.60 -0.63
N SER A 342 -15.61 6.57 0.00
CA SER A 342 -16.39 6.36 1.23
C SER A 342 -17.78 6.95 1.09
N GLN A 343 -18.78 6.23 1.58
CA GLN A 343 -20.15 6.72 1.63
C GLN A 343 -20.34 7.57 2.89
N LEU A 344 -20.89 8.77 2.73
CA LEU A 344 -21.23 9.66 3.83
C LEU A 344 -22.51 9.24 4.55
N SER A 345 -22.66 9.68 5.80
CA SER A 345 -23.88 9.51 6.59
C SER A 345 -25.10 10.17 5.94
N ARG A 346 -26.33 9.73 6.32
CA ARG A 346 -27.56 10.31 5.79
C ARG A 346 -27.76 11.78 6.19
N ALA A 347 -27.16 12.21 7.29
CA ALA A 347 -27.24 13.59 7.76
C ALA A 347 -26.59 14.59 6.78
N ALA A 348 -25.66 14.16 5.94
CA ALA A 348 -25.02 14.97 4.91
C ALA A 348 -25.81 15.05 3.58
N ASP A 349 -27.08 14.65 3.55
CA ASP A 349 -27.86 14.69 2.31
C ASP A 349 -28.33 16.12 1.99
N GLY A 350 -27.93 16.63 0.81
CA GLY A 350 -28.32 17.96 0.33
C GLY A 350 -27.63 19.14 1.03
N VAL A 351 -26.71 18.88 1.95
CA VAL A 351 -25.94 19.91 2.68
C VAL A 351 -24.45 19.75 2.47
N GLU A 352 -23.68 20.79 2.77
CA GLU A 352 -22.22 20.70 2.78
C GLU A 352 -21.77 19.71 3.86
N PRO A 353 -21.06 18.61 3.51
CA PRO A 353 -20.64 17.61 4.47
C PRO A 353 -19.45 18.07 5.30
N GLU A 354 -19.35 17.55 6.53
CA GLU A 354 -18.19 17.70 7.42
C GLU A 354 -17.44 16.38 7.60
N LEU A 355 -16.22 16.43 8.16
CA LEU A 355 -15.42 15.22 8.41
C LEU A 355 -16.16 14.19 9.27
N LYS A 356 -16.95 14.64 10.24
CA LYS A 356 -17.82 13.76 11.08
C LYS A 356 -18.85 12.95 10.29
N ASP A 357 -19.15 13.36 9.05
CA ASP A 357 -20.10 12.66 8.18
C ASP A 357 -19.49 11.46 7.44
N LEU A 358 -18.18 11.25 7.56
CA LEU A 358 -17.56 10.00 7.15
C LEU A 358 -18.12 8.87 8.02
N ARG A 359 -19.02 8.08 7.42
CA ARG A 359 -19.80 7.06 8.12
C ARG A 359 -18.91 5.95 8.65
N GLU A 360 -19.19 5.51 9.87
CA GLU A 360 -18.70 4.28 10.51
C GLU A 360 -17.25 4.29 11.01
N SER A 361 -16.43 5.35 10.86
CA SER A 361 -15.21 5.43 11.65
C SER A 361 -14.54 6.81 11.67
N GLY A 362 -14.28 7.34 12.88
CA GLY A 362 -13.31 8.41 13.10
C GLY A 362 -11.89 8.01 12.65
N ASP A 363 -11.63 6.70 12.48
CA ASP A 363 -10.37 6.15 12.03
C ASP A 363 -10.07 6.51 10.56
N ILE A 364 -11.09 6.56 9.68
CA ILE A 364 -10.91 6.99 8.28
C ILE A 364 -10.31 8.40 8.23
N GLU A 365 -10.85 9.30 9.06
CA GLU A 365 -10.31 10.65 9.14
C GLU A 365 -8.86 10.66 9.63
N GLN A 366 -8.54 9.85 10.65
CA GLN A 366 -7.21 9.81 11.23
C GLN A 366 -6.17 9.22 10.27
N ASP A 367 -6.50 8.14 9.56
CA ASP A 367 -5.61 7.43 8.65
C ASP A 367 -5.32 8.24 7.38
N ALA A 368 -6.32 8.93 6.84
CA ALA A 368 -6.21 9.63 5.57
C ALA A 368 -5.18 10.78 5.61
N ASN A 369 -4.37 10.90 4.56
CA ASN A 369 -3.51 12.06 4.32
C ASN A 369 -4.32 13.25 3.81
N ALA A 370 -5.32 12.99 2.97
CA ALA A 370 -6.26 13.99 2.48
C ALA A 370 -7.68 13.42 2.40
N VAL A 371 -8.68 14.30 2.60
CA VAL A 371 -10.10 13.96 2.50
C VAL A 371 -10.77 14.96 1.57
N TYR A 372 -11.33 14.45 0.48
CA TYR A 372 -12.13 15.21 -0.47
C TYR A 372 -13.60 14.92 -0.22
N MET A 373 -14.42 15.96 -0.22
CA MET A 373 -15.87 15.85 -0.01
C MET A 373 -16.61 16.30 -1.27
N LEU A 374 -17.55 15.48 -1.71
CA LEU A 374 -18.37 15.71 -2.89
C LEU A 374 -19.85 15.56 -2.52
N TRP A 375 -20.70 16.55 -2.89
CA TRP A 375 -22.13 16.50 -2.61
C TRP A 375 -22.98 17.10 -3.71
N LYS A 376 -24.23 16.68 -3.77
CA LYS A 376 -25.23 17.28 -4.66
C LYS A 376 -25.60 18.68 -4.18
N MET A 377 -25.81 19.58 -5.12
CA MET A 377 -26.42 20.89 -4.89
C MET A 377 -27.82 20.93 -5.51
N ASN A 378 -28.53 22.02 -5.33
CA ASN A 378 -29.91 22.17 -5.81
C ASN A 378 -30.09 22.14 -7.34
N ALA A 379 -28.99 22.20 -8.10
CA ALA A 379 -28.99 22.06 -9.56
C ALA A 379 -28.37 20.70 -9.97
N ASP A 380 -29.00 20.02 -10.92
CA ASP A 380 -28.63 18.66 -11.31
C ASP A 380 -27.20 18.55 -11.88
N ASP A 381 -26.70 19.60 -12.53
CA ASP A 381 -25.37 19.64 -13.15
C ASP A 381 -24.30 20.29 -12.27
N ILE A 382 -24.65 20.67 -11.03
CA ILE A 382 -23.69 21.31 -10.11
C ILE A 382 -23.46 20.40 -8.90
N ARG A 383 -22.18 20.29 -8.53
CA ARG A 383 -21.74 19.59 -7.30
C ARG A 383 -20.94 20.55 -6.44
N GLY A 384 -21.10 20.42 -5.14
CA GLY A 384 -20.18 21.00 -4.19
C GLY A 384 -18.96 20.10 -4.05
N PHE A 385 -17.78 20.69 -3.98
CA PHE A 385 -16.51 20.00 -3.74
C PHE A 385 -15.69 20.81 -2.74
N LYS A 386 -14.98 20.09 -1.84
CA LYS A 386 -13.97 20.69 -0.96
C LYS A 386 -12.89 19.70 -0.62
N ILE A 387 -11.71 20.19 -0.28
CA ILE A 387 -10.64 19.43 0.36
C ILE A 387 -10.73 19.73 1.86
N ALA A 388 -11.45 18.84 2.59
CA ALA A 388 -11.77 19.04 4.00
C ALA A 388 -10.58 18.77 4.92
N LYS A 389 -9.62 17.94 4.47
CA LYS A 389 -8.36 17.65 5.15
C LYS A 389 -7.25 17.50 4.12
N ASP A 390 -6.10 18.09 4.40
CA ASP A 390 -4.84 17.80 3.73
C ASP A 390 -3.69 18.01 4.74
N ARG A 391 -2.89 16.97 4.97
CA ARG A 391 -1.76 17.04 5.92
C ARG A 391 -0.58 17.87 5.42
N ARG A 392 -0.45 18.06 4.11
CA ARG A 392 0.68 18.76 3.46
C ARG A 392 0.25 19.93 2.60
N GLY A 393 -1.04 20.13 2.39
CA GLY A 393 -1.61 21.17 1.55
C GLY A 393 -2.40 22.22 2.36
N ARG A 394 -2.92 23.20 1.64
CA ARG A 394 -3.74 24.29 2.23
C ARG A 394 -5.21 23.92 2.39
N GLY A 395 -5.64 22.74 1.88
CA GLY A 395 -7.03 22.44 1.69
C GLY A 395 -7.68 23.33 0.64
N LEU A 396 -8.95 23.08 0.35
CA LEU A 396 -9.78 23.90 -0.53
C LEU A 396 -11.11 24.10 0.15
N PRO A 397 -11.59 25.36 0.37
CA PRO A 397 -12.94 25.62 0.85
C PRO A 397 -13.98 25.11 -0.16
N ALA A 398 -15.23 25.08 0.24
CA ALA A 398 -16.32 24.64 -0.62
C ALA A 398 -16.40 25.46 -1.91
N ILE A 399 -16.35 24.78 -3.04
CA ILE A 399 -16.53 25.35 -4.38
C ILE A 399 -17.61 24.60 -5.15
N GLN A 400 -18.10 25.21 -6.22
CA GLN A 400 -19.01 24.57 -7.16
C GLN A 400 -18.22 24.05 -8.35
N ILE A 401 -18.51 22.80 -8.76
CA ILE A 401 -17.93 22.15 -9.93
C ILE A 401 -19.06 21.60 -10.81
N ASN A 402 -18.85 21.56 -12.12
CA ASN A 402 -19.84 21.08 -13.05
C ASN A 402 -19.75 19.55 -13.21
N PHE A 403 -20.89 18.90 -13.18
CA PHE A 403 -21.05 17.47 -13.42
C PHE A 403 -21.98 17.22 -14.59
N LYS A 404 -21.54 16.49 -15.58
CA LYS A 404 -22.34 16.11 -16.76
C LYS A 404 -22.94 14.73 -16.56
N GLY A 405 -24.16 14.66 -16.06
CA GLY A 405 -24.83 13.39 -15.76
C GLY A 405 -24.98 12.46 -16.97
N SER A 406 -25.18 13.02 -18.18
CA SER A 406 -25.31 12.24 -19.42
C SER A 406 -24.05 11.50 -19.81
N THR A 407 -22.88 12.00 -19.45
CA THR A 407 -21.55 11.43 -19.78
C THR A 407 -20.76 11.02 -18.54
N VAL A 408 -21.39 11.06 -17.36
CA VAL A 408 -20.83 10.71 -16.04
C VAL A 408 -19.44 11.33 -15.82
N SER A 409 -19.27 12.59 -16.21
CA SER A 409 -17.97 13.28 -16.18
C SER A 409 -18.06 14.63 -15.47
N PHE A 410 -16.92 15.07 -14.95
CA PHE A 410 -16.73 16.42 -14.40
C PHE A 410 -15.95 17.30 -15.38
N ASP A 411 -16.17 18.61 -15.36
CA ASP A 411 -15.31 19.54 -16.04
C ASP A 411 -13.93 19.56 -15.37
N LYS A 412 -12.86 19.53 -16.18
CA LYS A 412 -11.48 19.48 -15.68
C LYS A 412 -11.01 20.82 -15.14
N GLU A 413 -11.55 21.90 -15.65
CA GLU A 413 -11.20 23.28 -15.26
C GLU A 413 -12.42 23.99 -14.68
N THR A 414 -12.20 24.76 -13.62
CA THR A 414 -13.23 25.54 -12.98
C THR A 414 -12.91 27.03 -13.00
N ARG A 415 -13.90 27.86 -13.34
CA ARG A 415 -13.72 29.33 -13.36
C ARG A 415 -13.32 29.89 -11.99
N VAL A 416 -13.82 29.27 -10.92
CA VAL A 416 -13.53 29.68 -9.52
C VAL A 416 -12.06 29.48 -9.21
N VAL A 417 -11.51 28.31 -9.54
CA VAL A 417 -10.08 27.99 -9.31
C VAL A 417 -9.18 28.89 -10.16
N GLN A 418 -9.51 29.09 -11.42
CA GLN A 418 -8.77 30.00 -12.30
C GLN A 418 -8.73 31.44 -11.78
N ARG A 419 -9.85 31.91 -11.18
CA ARG A 419 -9.89 33.22 -10.51
C ARG A 419 -9.01 33.25 -9.26
N MET A 420 -9.12 32.25 -8.37
CA MET A 420 -8.27 32.14 -7.17
C MET A 420 -6.79 32.12 -7.51
N LEU A 421 -6.39 31.40 -8.56
CA LEU A 421 -4.98 31.35 -8.99
C LEU A 421 -4.48 32.67 -9.58
N ARG A 422 -5.35 33.46 -10.22
CA ARG A 422 -4.99 34.80 -10.71
C ARG A 422 -4.83 35.78 -9.55
N GLU A 423 -5.69 35.73 -8.55
CA GLU A 423 -5.65 36.61 -7.37
C GLU A 423 -4.48 36.25 -6.42
N ALA A 424 -3.98 35.02 -6.47
CA ALA A 424 -2.84 34.55 -5.66
C ALA A 424 -1.46 34.81 -6.29
N LYS A 425 -1.40 35.33 -7.55
CA LYS A 425 -0.12 35.75 -8.15
C LYS A 425 0.26 37.10 -7.55
N PRO A 426 1.51 37.21 -7.01
CA PRO A 426 2.01 38.47 -6.44
C PRO A 426 2.12 39.59 -7.47
#